data_4a5be6f8314802cae7a6d04bd1b3b220
#
_entry.id   4a5be6f8314802cae7a6d04bd1b3b220
#
_cell.length_a   1.000
_cell.length_b   1.000
_cell.length_c   1.000
_cell.angle_alpha   90.00
_cell.angle_beta   90.00
_cell.angle_gamma   90.00
#
_symmetry.space_group_name_H-M   'P 1'
#
loop_
_entity.id
_entity.type
_entity.pdbx_description
1 polymer ?
#
loop_
_entity_poly.entity_id
_entity_poly.type
_entity_poly.pdbx_seq_one_letter_code
_entity_poly.pdbx_strand_id
1 'polypeptide(L)'
;MKKYLMMVVAALMATTGVNAQNEELTWSFMPKVGWNLCTWAGDPDAKWMSGYMGGFEVEYGLSDNVGLVAGLNYSLQGEKDDVNSTKIMFGYTNVPLLVQFYPVKGLALKAGAQLGFLTSKKAKIDGVKVDIDKIEAMYGEDAGFRSFDLAIPLGISYEYANFVIDARYNLGLIGILKGSENTMRNSVFQFSLGYKIPFSN
;
A
#
# COMPACT_ATOMS: atom_id res chain seq x y z
N MET A 1 26.74 -1.56 -10.09
CA MET A 1 25.49 -1.34 -9.34
C MET A 1 25.19 -2.45 -8.34
N LYS A 2 25.20 -3.75 -8.68
CA LYS A 2 24.96 -4.87 -7.72
C LYS A 2 25.88 -4.87 -6.49
N LYS A 3 27.18 -4.52 -6.65
CA LYS A 3 28.15 -4.46 -5.55
C LYS A 3 27.83 -3.37 -4.52
N TYR A 4 27.37 -2.19 -4.97
CA TYR A 4 27.00 -1.11 -4.06
C TYR A 4 25.71 -1.39 -3.31
N LEU A 5 24.74 -2.06 -3.95
CA LEU A 5 23.52 -2.51 -3.29
C LEU A 5 23.84 -3.53 -2.17
N MET A 6 24.74 -4.49 -2.44
CA MET A 6 25.19 -5.43 -1.41
C MET A 6 25.98 -4.76 -0.28
N MET A 7 26.78 -3.72 -0.57
CA MET A 7 27.49 -2.93 0.46
C MET A 7 26.52 -2.14 1.33
N VAL A 8 25.48 -1.54 0.76
CA VAL A 8 24.43 -0.83 1.52
C VAL A 8 23.66 -1.80 2.40
N VAL A 9 23.29 -2.97 1.89
CA VAL A 9 22.63 -4.03 2.68
C VAL A 9 23.55 -4.53 3.80
N ALA A 10 24.83 -4.73 3.52
CA ALA A 10 25.81 -5.16 4.54
C ALA A 10 26.09 -4.07 5.59
N ALA A 11 26.11 -2.79 5.20
CA ALA A 11 26.26 -1.67 6.13
C ALA A 11 25.02 -1.51 7.04
N LEU A 12 23.82 -1.72 6.51
CA LEU A 12 22.57 -1.78 7.30
C LEU A 12 22.57 -2.95 8.29
N MET A 13 23.16 -4.09 7.92
CA MET A 13 23.30 -5.25 8.82
C MET A 13 24.33 -5.05 9.92
N ALA A 14 25.33 -4.17 9.73
CA ALA A 14 26.40 -3.92 10.71
C ALA A 14 26.01 -2.97 11.86
N THR A 15 24.87 -2.27 11.76
CA THR A 15 24.41 -1.32 12.78
C THR A 15 23.51 -1.93 13.85
N THR A 16 23.61 -3.25 14.10
CA THR A 16 22.72 -4.01 15.00
C THR A 16 22.98 -3.78 16.48
N GLY A 17 22.83 -2.54 16.94
CA GLY A 17 22.89 -2.19 18.36
C GLY A 17 21.56 -1.69 18.97
N VAL A 18 20.48 -1.68 18.20
CA VAL A 18 19.19 -1.16 18.64
C VAL A 18 18.19 -2.30 18.81
N ASN A 19 17.43 -2.31 19.89
CA ASN A 19 16.41 -3.30 20.22
C ASN A 19 15.20 -3.20 19.27
N ALA A 20 15.39 -3.52 18.00
CA ALA A 20 14.33 -3.66 17.02
C ALA A 20 14.09 -5.13 16.75
N GLN A 21 13.60 -5.83 17.73
CA GLN A 21 13.17 -7.22 17.64
C GLN A 21 11.75 -7.29 18.17
N ASN A 22 10.89 -8.03 17.50
CA ASN A 22 9.58 -8.36 18.04
C ASN A 22 9.79 -9.10 19.36
N GLU A 23 9.23 -8.58 20.44
CA GLU A 23 9.11 -9.37 21.67
C GLU A 23 7.94 -10.34 21.47
N GLU A 24 8.16 -11.62 21.82
CA GLU A 24 7.09 -12.63 21.76
C GLU A 24 5.85 -12.17 22.52
N LEU A 25 4.67 -12.41 21.94
CA LEU A 25 3.36 -12.13 22.54
C LEU A 25 3.11 -10.64 22.83
N THR A 26 3.84 -9.74 22.19
CA THR A 26 3.63 -8.29 22.35
C THR A 26 2.82 -7.71 21.20
N TRP A 27 2.08 -6.67 21.54
CA TRP A 27 1.37 -5.84 20.57
C TRP A 27 2.13 -4.57 20.29
N SER A 28 2.08 -4.10 19.07
CA SER A 28 2.54 -2.76 18.74
C SER A 28 1.56 -2.06 17.82
N PHE A 29 1.49 -0.73 17.93
CA PHE A 29 0.69 0.15 17.08
C PHE A 29 1.61 1.02 16.25
N MET A 30 1.33 1.16 14.96
CA MET A 30 2.16 1.91 14.04
C MET A 30 1.32 2.83 13.16
N PRO A 31 1.17 4.12 13.52
CA PRO A 31 0.70 5.13 12.58
C PRO A 31 1.71 5.27 11.44
N LYS A 32 1.22 5.45 10.21
CA LYS A 32 2.06 5.55 9.02
C LYS A 32 1.47 6.49 7.98
N VAL A 33 2.37 7.15 7.26
CA VAL A 33 2.05 7.97 6.10
C VAL A 33 2.99 7.60 4.96
N GLY A 34 2.56 7.83 3.74
CA GLY A 34 3.37 7.41 2.62
C GLY A 34 2.90 7.94 1.28
N TRP A 35 3.58 7.47 0.27
CA TRP A 35 3.41 7.83 -1.11
C TRP A 35 3.23 6.58 -1.97
N ASN A 36 2.32 6.67 -2.94
CA ASN A 36 2.01 5.62 -3.88
C ASN A 36 2.43 6.01 -5.29
N LEU A 37 2.98 5.03 -6.01
CA LEU A 37 3.05 5.02 -7.46
C LEU A 37 2.08 3.95 -7.94
N CYS A 38 1.04 4.34 -8.65
CA CYS A 38 -0.03 3.45 -9.06
C CYS A 38 -0.29 3.54 -10.57
N THR A 39 -0.72 2.42 -11.13
CA THR A 39 -1.14 2.28 -12.52
C THR A 39 -2.16 1.13 -12.61
N TRP A 40 -2.78 0.96 -13.76
CA TRP A 40 -3.64 -0.19 -14.04
C TRP A 40 -2.90 -1.22 -14.88
N ALA A 41 -2.65 -2.38 -14.30
CA ALA A 41 -2.10 -3.51 -15.03
C ALA A 41 -3.16 -4.08 -15.99
N GLY A 42 -2.75 -4.34 -17.23
CA GLY A 42 -3.65 -4.81 -18.29
C GLY A 42 -4.11 -3.72 -19.25
N ASP A 43 -3.79 -2.45 -18.99
CA ASP A 43 -3.94 -1.34 -19.92
C ASP A 43 -2.57 -0.94 -20.47
N PRO A 44 -2.30 -1.12 -21.79
CA PRO A 44 -1.01 -0.77 -22.39
C PRO A 44 -0.73 0.75 -22.43
N ASP A 45 -1.77 1.58 -22.35
CA ASP A 45 -1.67 3.05 -22.41
C ASP A 45 -1.66 3.68 -21.00
N ALA A 46 -1.90 2.89 -19.95
CA ALA A 46 -1.91 3.36 -18.56
C ALA A 46 -0.54 3.88 -18.13
N LYS A 47 -0.52 5.08 -17.55
CA LYS A 47 0.69 5.69 -17.01
C LYS A 47 0.65 5.76 -15.48
N TRP A 48 1.85 5.78 -14.93
CA TRP A 48 2.02 5.86 -13.49
C TRP A 48 1.51 7.17 -12.92
N MET A 49 0.64 7.06 -11.93
CA MET A 49 0.12 8.18 -11.16
C MET A 49 0.72 8.20 -9.76
N SER A 50 1.06 9.38 -9.30
CA SER A 50 1.47 9.64 -7.91
C SER A 50 0.25 9.86 -7.04
N GLY A 51 0.17 9.13 -5.92
CA GLY A 51 -0.83 9.24 -4.88
C GLY A 51 -0.22 9.31 -3.49
N TYR A 52 -1.04 9.44 -2.47
CA TYR A 52 -0.63 9.41 -1.06
C TYR A 52 -1.40 8.32 -0.31
N MET A 53 -0.87 7.92 0.83
CA MET A 53 -1.54 7.03 1.76
C MET A 53 -1.31 7.48 3.19
N GLY A 54 -2.24 7.12 4.07
CA GLY A 54 -2.12 7.34 5.50
C GLY A 54 -3.04 6.40 6.26
N GLY A 55 -2.61 6.01 7.45
CA GLY A 55 -3.36 5.08 8.29
C GLY A 55 -2.52 4.52 9.43
N PHE A 56 -2.86 3.32 9.85
CA PHE A 56 -2.13 2.62 10.91
C PHE A 56 -2.11 1.11 10.69
N GLU A 57 -1.15 0.47 11.31
CA GLU A 57 -1.05 -0.98 11.41
C GLU A 57 -0.89 -1.37 12.90
N VAL A 58 -1.41 -2.53 13.24
CA VAL A 58 -1.21 -3.18 14.52
C VAL A 58 -0.47 -4.49 14.24
N GLU A 59 0.60 -4.73 14.96
CA GLU A 59 1.39 -5.94 14.85
C GLU A 59 1.29 -6.73 16.14
N TYR A 60 1.14 -8.05 16.00
CA TYR A 60 1.25 -9.01 17.06
C TYR A 60 2.44 -9.94 16.83
N GLY A 61 3.40 -9.95 17.73
CA GLY A 61 4.55 -10.83 17.71
C GLY A 61 4.17 -12.27 18.02
N LEU A 62 4.25 -13.17 17.04
CA LEU A 62 4.03 -14.61 17.26
C LEU A 62 5.28 -15.30 17.80
N SER A 63 6.43 -14.83 17.41
CA SER A 63 7.75 -15.29 17.84
C SER A 63 8.78 -14.19 17.57
N ASP A 64 10.03 -14.41 18.00
CA ASP A 64 11.14 -13.48 17.75
C ASP A 64 11.29 -13.08 16.28
N ASN A 65 10.89 -13.96 15.37
CA ASN A 65 11.12 -13.79 13.94
C ASN A 65 9.84 -13.66 13.10
N VAL A 66 8.65 -13.82 13.71
CA VAL A 66 7.37 -13.81 12.98
C VAL A 66 6.37 -12.92 13.68
N GLY A 67 5.73 -12.03 12.91
CA GLY A 67 4.64 -11.20 13.36
C GLY A 67 3.42 -11.29 12.43
N LEU A 68 2.25 -11.04 13.00
CA LEU A 68 1.01 -10.82 12.26
C LEU A 68 0.70 -9.33 12.27
N VAL A 69 0.32 -8.80 11.12
CA VAL A 69 -0.04 -7.39 10.96
C VAL A 69 -1.45 -7.28 10.41
N ALA A 70 -2.25 -6.46 11.06
CA ALA A 70 -3.53 -5.99 10.55
C ALA A 70 -3.54 -4.47 10.54
N GLY A 71 -4.18 -3.84 9.56
CA GLY A 71 -4.18 -2.40 9.48
C GLY A 71 -5.43 -1.82 8.85
N LEU A 72 -5.49 -0.50 8.90
CA LEU A 72 -6.47 0.30 8.19
C LEU A 72 -5.75 1.52 7.60
N ASN A 73 -5.85 1.70 6.30
CA ASN A 73 -5.26 2.86 5.65
C ASN A 73 -6.12 3.38 4.49
N TYR A 74 -6.09 4.69 4.30
CA TYR A 74 -6.61 5.34 3.12
C TYR A 74 -5.49 5.47 2.09
N SER A 75 -5.78 5.18 0.82
CA SER A 75 -4.82 5.18 -0.26
C SER A 75 -5.44 5.81 -1.51
N LEU A 76 -4.81 6.87 -2.02
CA LEU A 76 -5.17 7.44 -3.31
C LEU A 76 -4.45 6.66 -4.41
N GLN A 77 -5.22 6.10 -5.34
CA GLN A 77 -4.76 5.27 -6.45
C GLN A 77 -5.40 5.75 -7.75
N GLY A 78 -5.01 5.15 -8.87
CA GLY A 78 -5.57 5.45 -10.18
C GLY A 78 -4.51 5.49 -11.27
N GLU A 79 -4.85 6.15 -12.36
CA GLU A 79 -3.97 6.31 -13.51
C GLU A 79 -4.01 7.73 -14.07
N LYS A 80 -3.07 8.01 -14.98
CA LYS A 80 -2.98 9.24 -15.75
C LYS A 80 -2.93 8.89 -17.24
N ASP A 81 -3.76 9.57 -18.02
CA ASP A 81 -3.68 9.59 -19.49
C ASP A 81 -3.11 10.95 -19.94
N ASP A 82 -1.93 10.92 -20.56
CA ASP A 82 -1.28 12.15 -21.04
C ASP A 82 -1.85 12.63 -22.38
N VAL A 83 -2.50 11.76 -23.16
CA VAL A 83 -3.06 12.11 -24.48
C VAL A 83 -4.28 13.02 -24.31
N ASN A 84 -5.14 12.70 -23.35
CA ASN A 84 -6.37 13.43 -23.10
C ASN A 84 -6.28 14.36 -21.88
N SER A 85 -5.08 14.58 -21.33
CA SER A 85 -4.87 15.35 -20.08
C SER A 85 -5.81 14.93 -18.94
N THR A 86 -6.22 13.65 -18.94
CA THR A 86 -7.17 13.07 -18.00
C THR A 86 -6.44 12.33 -16.89
N LYS A 87 -6.92 12.50 -15.66
CA LYS A 87 -6.42 11.78 -14.49
C LYS A 87 -7.62 11.20 -13.73
N ILE A 88 -7.63 9.88 -13.62
CA ILE A 88 -8.65 9.18 -12.84
C ILE A 88 -8.07 8.86 -11.46
N MET A 89 -8.76 9.26 -10.41
CA MET A 89 -8.30 9.15 -9.04
C MET A 89 -9.34 8.41 -8.21
N PHE A 90 -8.93 7.29 -7.63
CA PHE A 90 -9.74 6.48 -6.73
C PHE A 90 -9.17 6.52 -5.32
N GLY A 91 -10.03 6.86 -4.35
CA GLY A 91 -9.72 6.72 -2.93
C GLY A 91 -10.16 5.35 -2.44
N TYR A 92 -9.23 4.57 -1.93
CA TYR A 92 -9.50 3.26 -1.32
C TYR A 92 -9.26 3.32 0.17
N THR A 93 -10.20 2.72 0.92
CA THR A 93 -9.94 2.31 2.30
C THR A 93 -9.49 0.85 2.27
N ASN A 94 -8.26 0.60 2.71
CA ASN A 94 -7.63 -0.71 2.64
C ASN A 94 -7.46 -1.33 4.03
N VAL A 95 -7.68 -2.64 4.11
CA VAL A 95 -7.43 -3.48 5.28
C VAL A 95 -6.36 -4.51 4.90
N PRO A 96 -5.08 -4.21 5.12
CA PRO A 96 -4.01 -5.20 4.96
C PRO A 96 -4.02 -6.21 6.11
N LEU A 97 -3.81 -7.47 5.77
CA LEU A 97 -3.60 -8.60 6.68
C LEU A 97 -2.31 -9.29 6.23
N LEU A 98 -1.24 -9.15 7.01
CA LEU A 98 0.09 -9.58 6.60
C LEU A 98 0.71 -10.51 7.63
N VAL A 99 1.51 -11.42 7.13
CA VAL A 99 2.56 -12.09 7.90
C VAL A 99 3.86 -11.35 7.59
N GLN A 100 4.63 -11.04 8.62
CA GLN A 100 5.98 -10.52 8.45
C GLN A 100 6.99 -11.43 9.11
N PHE A 101 8.11 -11.60 8.42
CA PHE A 101 9.23 -12.43 8.84
C PHE A 101 10.47 -11.56 8.98
N TYR A 102 11.14 -11.66 10.11
CA TYR A 102 12.36 -10.93 10.45
C TYR A 102 13.60 -11.83 10.27
N PRO A 103 14.26 -11.83 9.09
CA PRO A 103 15.49 -12.62 8.88
C PRO A 103 16.65 -12.10 9.71
N VAL A 104 16.68 -10.82 10.00
CA VAL A 104 17.64 -10.14 10.90
C VAL A 104 16.94 -9.00 11.62
N LYS A 105 17.52 -8.53 12.72
CA LYS A 105 16.98 -7.40 13.49
C LYS A 105 16.66 -6.20 12.61
N GLY A 106 15.46 -5.67 12.77
CA GLY A 106 14.98 -4.49 12.06
C GLY A 106 14.53 -4.72 10.63
N LEU A 107 15.00 -5.76 9.94
CA LEU A 107 14.58 -6.07 8.57
C LEU A 107 13.41 -7.04 8.58
N ALA A 108 12.30 -6.68 7.96
CA ALA A 108 11.15 -7.56 7.80
C ALA A 108 10.78 -7.75 6.33
N LEU A 109 10.45 -8.98 5.97
CA LEU A 109 9.78 -9.36 4.73
C LEU A 109 8.30 -9.54 5.03
N LYS A 110 7.43 -9.00 4.19
CA LYS A 110 5.98 -8.97 4.41
C LYS A 110 5.25 -9.55 3.22
N ALA A 111 4.26 -10.39 3.49
CA ALA A 111 3.34 -10.90 2.49
C ALA A 111 1.96 -11.15 3.10
N GLY A 112 0.90 -11.13 2.29
CA GLY A 112 -0.44 -11.40 2.79
C GLY A 112 -1.54 -11.07 1.80
N ALA A 113 -2.67 -10.64 2.33
CA ALA A 113 -3.83 -10.19 1.57
C ALA A 113 -4.21 -8.75 1.99
N GLN A 114 -4.75 -7.99 1.06
CA GLN A 114 -5.30 -6.66 1.33
C GLN A 114 -6.68 -6.56 0.72
N LEU A 115 -7.66 -6.25 1.56
CA LEU A 115 -9.02 -5.93 1.14
C LEU A 115 -9.10 -4.43 0.90
N GLY A 116 -9.58 -4.03 -0.27
CA GLY A 116 -9.75 -2.63 -0.67
C GLY A 116 -11.22 -2.30 -0.88
N PHE A 117 -11.66 -1.18 -0.33
CA PHE A 117 -13.01 -0.64 -0.51
C PHE A 117 -12.91 0.73 -1.18
N LEU A 118 -13.51 0.86 -2.35
CA LEU A 118 -13.55 2.10 -3.10
C LEU A 118 -14.47 3.09 -2.37
N THR A 119 -13.91 4.19 -1.89
CA THR A 119 -14.61 5.18 -1.06
C THR A 119 -14.73 6.54 -1.74
N SER A 120 -14.02 6.77 -2.84
CA SER A 120 -14.09 8.05 -3.58
C SER A 120 -13.67 7.84 -5.03
N LYS A 121 -14.45 8.42 -5.96
CA LYS A 121 -14.19 8.39 -7.41
C LYS A 121 -14.13 9.83 -7.93
N LYS A 122 -12.97 10.25 -8.43
CA LYS A 122 -12.76 11.59 -8.98
C LYS A 122 -12.02 11.52 -10.30
N ALA A 123 -12.38 12.38 -11.24
CA ALA A 123 -11.63 12.60 -12.46
C ALA A 123 -11.10 14.04 -12.50
N LYS A 124 -9.99 14.24 -13.20
CA LYS A 124 -9.49 15.56 -13.54
C LYS A 124 -9.32 15.59 -15.06
N ILE A 125 -10.10 16.41 -15.73
CA ILE A 125 -10.15 16.58 -17.20
C ILE A 125 -9.79 18.02 -17.49
N ASP A 126 -8.76 18.27 -18.28
CA ASP A 126 -8.27 19.61 -18.65
C ASP A 126 -8.08 20.55 -17.45
N GLY A 127 -7.61 20.01 -16.32
CA GLY A 127 -7.40 20.79 -15.11
C GLY A 127 -8.63 20.92 -14.20
N VAL A 128 -9.82 20.62 -14.69
CA VAL A 128 -11.08 20.67 -13.90
C VAL A 128 -11.27 19.37 -13.13
N LYS A 129 -11.51 19.47 -11.83
CA LYS A 129 -11.84 18.31 -11.00
C LYS A 129 -13.33 18.01 -11.09
N VAL A 130 -13.65 16.79 -11.45
CA VAL A 130 -15.02 16.26 -11.54
C VAL A 130 -15.16 15.16 -10.48
N ASP A 131 -16.21 15.26 -9.68
CA ASP A 131 -16.56 14.26 -8.67
C ASP A 131 -17.54 13.26 -9.30
N ILE A 132 -17.06 12.04 -9.62
CA ILE A 132 -17.86 11.03 -10.30
C ILE A 132 -18.99 10.54 -9.38
N ASP A 133 -18.75 10.44 -8.07
CA ASP A 133 -19.77 10.00 -7.11
C ASP A 133 -20.99 10.96 -7.11
N LYS A 134 -20.75 12.28 -7.28
CA LYS A 134 -21.82 13.27 -7.36
C LYS A 134 -22.60 13.18 -8.67
N ILE A 135 -21.91 12.88 -9.77
CA ILE A 135 -22.56 12.70 -11.08
C ILE A 135 -23.41 11.43 -11.05
N GLU A 136 -22.90 10.32 -10.55
CA GLU A 136 -23.69 9.10 -10.38
C GLU A 136 -24.93 9.33 -9.51
N ALA A 137 -24.78 10.06 -8.39
CA ALA A 137 -25.90 10.37 -7.52
C ALA A 137 -26.95 11.28 -8.19
N MET A 138 -26.53 12.16 -9.12
CA MET A 138 -27.42 13.11 -9.82
C MET A 138 -28.17 12.44 -10.97
N TYR A 139 -27.53 11.54 -11.71
CA TYR A 139 -28.11 10.93 -12.90
C TYR A 139 -28.63 9.50 -12.65
N GLY A 140 -28.34 8.91 -11.47
CA GLY A 140 -28.76 7.56 -11.11
C GLY A 140 -28.04 6.45 -11.89
N GLU A 141 -26.96 6.77 -12.57
CA GLU A 141 -26.17 5.83 -13.36
C GLU A 141 -24.92 5.40 -12.58
N ASP A 142 -24.62 4.08 -12.61
CA ASP A 142 -23.38 3.50 -12.04
C ASP A 142 -22.29 3.55 -13.13
N ALA A 143 -21.17 4.24 -12.87
CA ALA A 143 -20.04 4.31 -13.79
C ALA A 143 -19.33 2.96 -14.01
N GLY A 144 -19.87 1.87 -13.50
CA GLY A 144 -19.37 0.51 -13.76
C GLY A 144 -18.10 0.13 -13.02
N PHE A 145 -17.66 0.92 -12.03
CA PHE A 145 -16.50 0.55 -11.21
C PHE A 145 -16.88 -0.39 -10.06
N ARG A 146 -15.97 -1.34 -9.76
CA ARG A 146 -16.14 -2.23 -8.62
C ARG A 146 -15.81 -1.48 -7.32
N SER A 147 -16.67 -1.64 -6.32
CA SER A 147 -16.47 -1.05 -5.00
C SER A 147 -15.49 -1.83 -4.13
N PHE A 148 -15.17 -3.07 -4.50
CA PHE A 148 -14.28 -3.96 -3.76
C PHE A 148 -13.08 -4.35 -4.60
N ASP A 149 -11.91 -4.34 -3.99
CA ASP A 149 -10.63 -4.80 -4.53
C ASP A 149 -9.98 -5.81 -3.60
N LEU A 150 -9.22 -6.73 -4.15
CA LEU A 150 -8.40 -7.69 -3.44
C LEU A 150 -7.01 -7.65 -4.03
N ALA A 151 -6.00 -7.51 -3.20
CA ALA A 151 -4.60 -7.49 -3.62
C ALA A 151 -3.72 -8.42 -2.80
N ILE A 152 -2.60 -8.84 -3.39
CA ILE A 152 -1.50 -9.50 -2.68
C ILE A 152 -0.42 -8.45 -2.45
N PRO A 153 -0.23 -7.98 -1.21
CA PRO A 153 0.90 -7.15 -0.82
C PRO A 153 2.15 -8.00 -0.63
N LEU A 154 3.25 -7.56 -1.24
CA LEU A 154 4.60 -8.09 -1.03
C LEU A 154 5.50 -6.92 -0.65
N GLY A 155 6.20 -7.01 0.46
CA GLY A 155 6.95 -5.86 0.97
C GLY A 155 8.21 -6.22 1.74
N ILE A 156 9.00 -5.18 1.93
CA ILE A 156 10.18 -5.17 2.77
C ILE A 156 10.13 -3.91 3.63
N SER A 157 10.50 -4.04 4.89
CA SER A 157 10.62 -2.88 5.78
C SER A 157 11.86 -2.96 6.63
N TYR A 158 12.31 -1.79 7.06
CA TYR A 158 13.42 -1.68 8.00
C TYR A 158 13.02 -0.76 9.15
N GLU A 159 13.22 -1.27 10.36
CA GLU A 159 12.96 -0.57 11.62
C GLU A 159 14.27 -0.11 12.25
N TYR A 160 14.34 1.18 12.60
CA TYR A 160 15.44 1.78 13.33
C TYR A 160 14.89 2.78 14.35
N ALA A 161 15.20 2.61 15.63
CA ALA A 161 14.75 3.48 16.71
C ALA A 161 13.24 3.75 16.68
N ASN A 162 12.44 2.70 16.45
CA ASN A 162 10.97 2.71 16.31
C ASN A 162 10.46 3.37 15.00
N PHE A 163 11.31 3.99 14.20
CA PHE A 163 10.92 4.42 12.85
C PHE A 163 10.98 3.24 11.88
N VAL A 164 9.93 3.07 11.10
CA VAL A 164 9.80 2.00 10.12
C VAL A 164 9.68 2.61 8.73
N ILE A 165 10.64 2.31 7.87
CA ILE A 165 10.53 2.58 6.43
C ILE A 165 10.02 1.29 5.78
N ASP A 166 8.94 1.39 5.03
CA ASP A 166 8.27 0.24 4.38
C ASP A 166 8.14 0.50 2.88
N ALA A 167 8.57 -0.46 2.08
CA ALA A 167 8.37 -0.48 0.64
C ALA A 167 7.54 -1.72 0.29
N ARG A 168 6.40 -1.51 -0.36
CA ARG A 168 5.41 -2.56 -0.64
C ARG A 168 4.91 -2.47 -2.06
N TYR A 169 4.74 -3.61 -2.70
CA TYR A 169 4.04 -3.75 -3.95
C TYR A 169 2.70 -4.47 -3.71
N ASN A 170 1.61 -3.82 -4.06
CA ASN A 170 0.26 -4.37 -3.95
C ASN A 170 -0.20 -4.78 -5.35
N LEU A 171 -0.28 -6.09 -5.57
CA LEU A 171 -0.74 -6.70 -6.81
C LEU A 171 -2.24 -6.94 -6.74
N GLY A 172 -3.02 -6.15 -7.45
CA GLY A 172 -4.48 -6.31 -7.56
C GLY A 172 -4.85 -7.62 -8.26
N LEU A 173 -5.83 -8.32 -7.72
CA LEU A 173 -6.35 -9.58 -8.25
C LEU A 173 -7.69 -9.40 -8.96
N ILE A 174 -8.47 -8.40 -8.57
CA ILE A 174 -9.82 -8.16 -9.07
C ILE A 174 -9.77 -7.03 -10.11
N GLY A 175 -10.53 -7.22 -11.22
CA GLY A 175 -10.68 -6.18 -12.23
C GLY A 175 -11.43 -4.97 -11.68
N ILE A 176 -11.04 -3.77 -12.08
CA ILE A 176 -11.63 -2.49 -11.63
C ILE A 176 -13.03 -2.28 -12.21
N LEU A 177 -13.28 -2.77 -13.43
CA LEU A 177 -14.55 -2.60 -14.13
C LEU A 177 -15.48 -3.78 -13.91
N LYS A 178 -16.78 -3.51 -13.79
CA LYS A 178 -17.86 -4.50 -13.77
C LYS A 178 -18.13 -4.98 -15.22
N GLY A 179 -18.31 -6.29 -15.42
CA GLY A 179 -18.78 -6.83 -16.69
C GLY A 179 -17.79 -6.77 -17.87
N SER A 180 -16.54 -6.38 -17.65
CA SER A 180 -15.51 -6.36 -18.70
C SER A 180 -14.69 -7.64 -18.65
N GLU A 181 -14.48 -8.26 -19.84
CA GLU A 181 -13.53 -9.39 -20.01
C GLU A 181 -12.07 -8.92 -19.92
N ASN A 182 -11.78 -7.66 -20.29
CA ASN A 182 -10.48 -7.01 -20.09
C ASN A 182 -10.35 -6.53 -18.65
N THR A 183 -9.69 -7.33 -17.84
CA THR A 183 -9.53 -7.08 -16.41
C THR A 183 -8.34 -6.16 -16.14
N MET A 184 -8.55 -4.84 -16.26
CA MET A 184 -7.62 -3.86 -15.68
C MET A 184 -7.60 -4.02 -14.17
N ARG A 185 -6.41 -4.11 -13.57
CA ARG A 185 -6.23 -4.36 -12.13
C ARG A 185 -5.33 -3.29 -11.51
N ASN A 186 -5.56 -2.98 -10.26
CA ASN A 186 -4.68 -2.06 -9.54
C ASN A 186 -3.27 -2.66 -9.40
N SER A 187 -2.26 -1.83 -9.67
CA SER A 187 -0.85 -2.13 -9.48
C SER A 187 -0.22 -0.95 -8.75
N VAL A 188 0.19 -1.15 -7.49
CA VAL A 188 0.58 -0.05 -6.62
C VAL A 188 1.91 -0.35 -5.93
N PHE A 189 2.93 0.47 -6.22
CA PHE A 189 4.11 0.60 -5.38
C PHE A 189 3.84 1.61 -4.28
N GLN A 190 4.02 1.21 -3.04
CA GLN A 190 3.78 2.00 -1.85
C GLN A 190 5.06 2.15 -1.05
N PHE A 191 5.42 3.39 -0.73
CA PHE A 191 6.51 3.74 0.17
C PHE A 191 5.92 4.47 1.37
N SER A 192 6.26 4.04 2.57
CA SER A 192 5.73 4.69 3.78
C SER A 192 6.74 4.77 4.89
N LEU A 193 6.53 5.75 5.76
CA LEU A 193 7.21 5.94 7.02
C LEU A 193 6.19 5.77 8.14
N GLY A 194 6.49 4.92 9.10
CA GLY A 194 5.71 4.70 10.31
C GLY A 194 6.55 4.90 11.57
N TYR A 195 5.86 4.99 12.68
CA TYR A 195 6.48 4.99 14.01
C TYR A 195 5.84 3.88 14.86
N LYS A 196 6.63 2.87 15.25
CA LYS A 196 6.19 1.70 16.00
C LYS A 196 6.15 2.02 17.48
N ILE A 197 4.99 1.88 18.08
CA ILE A 197 4.74 2.09 19.51
C ILE A 197 4.45 0.73 20.13
N PRO A 198 5.41 0.11 20.83
CA PRO A 198 5.14 -1.15 21.53
C PRO A 198 4.20 -0.91 22.70
N PHE A 199 3.24 -1.81 22.92
CA PHE A 199 2.48 -1.84 24.15
C PHE A 199 3.27 -2.68 25.16
N SER A 200 3.87 -2.00 26.13
CA SER A 200 4.46 -2.68 27.29
C SER A 200 3.34 -3.26 28.16
N ASN A 201 3.43 -4.56 28.44
CA ASN A 201 2.67 -5.18 29.53
C ASN A 201 3.28 -4.81 30.86
#